data_f1fa2b2bb67e6e0d814b49d0a53da828
#
_entry.id   f1fa2b2bb67e6e0d814b49d0a53da828
#
_cell.length_a   1.000
_cell.length_b   1.000
_cell.length_c   1.000
_cell.angle_alpha   90.00
_cell.angle_beta   90.00
_cell.angle_gamma   90.00
#
_symmetry.space_group_name_H-M   'P 1'
#
loop_
_entity.id
_entity.type
_entity.pdbx_description
1 polymer ?
#
loop_
_entity_poly.entity_id
_entity_poly.type
_entity_poly.pdbx_seq_one_letter_code
_entity_poly.pdbx_strand_id
1 'polypeptide(L)'
;MERVARLAARERSELFAESAARMGTTPAVVEKDFWVSWVLRCLFADAQLANWLMFKGGTSLSKAYGLIQRFSEDIDLVLDWRTVSNADPLAKRSQTQQNKLNADIEAEAVRFIAGELLGRIRPVLGELCVCEVEVNDAHVINVRYPAAFPDAYLRPEVRLEIGPLAAWLPHELRRVSCYAAEQFPAVFTQRDFEVRVIRAERTFWEK
;
A
#
# COMPACT_ATOMS: atom_id res chain seq x y z
N MET A 1 12.38 7.29 -7.38
CA MET A 1 11.01 7.80 -7.11
C MET A 1 10.99 9.11 -6.35
N GLU A 2 11.75 9.27 -5.27
CA GLU A 2 11.73 10.50 -4.44
C GLU A 2 11.91 11.80 -5.24
N ARG A 3 12.90 11.82 -6.14
CA ARG A 3 13.11 12.99 -7.02
C ARG A 3 11.86 13.30 -7.86
N VAL A 4 11.20 12.29 -8.41
CA VAL A 4 10.01 12.48 -9.25
C VAL A 4 8.82 12.99 -8.43
N ALA A 5 8.62 12.47 -7.22
CA ALA A 5 7.57 12.94 -6.32
C ALA A 5 7.68 14.45 -6.02
N ARG A 6 8.93 14.96 -5.97
CA ARG A 6 9.26 16.37 -5.66
C ARG A 6 9.43 17.27 -6.89
N LEU A 7 9.27 16.76 -8.11
CA LEU A 7 9.26 17.60 -9.32
C LEU A 7 8.12 18.62 -9.27
N ALA A 8 8.30 19.74 -9.98
CA ALA A 8 7.20 20.67 -10.21
C ALA A 8 6.01 19.93 -10.84
N ALA A 9 4.79 20.37 -10.52
CA ALA A 9 3.57 19.69 -10.98
C ALA A 9 3.55 19.52 -12.52
N ARG A 10 4.02 20.52 -13.26
CA ARG A 10 4.12 20.48 -14.72
C ARG A 10 5.06 19.38 -15.21
N GLU A 11 6.28 19.31 -14.69
CA GLU A 11 7.30 18.32 -15.11
C GLU A 11 6.81 16.88 -14.81
N ARG A 12 6.17 16.70 -13.64
CA ARG A 12 5.58 15.44 -13.24
C ARG A 12 4.43 15.05 -14.18
N SER A 13 3.56 15.99 -14.55
CA SER A 13 2.48 15.78 -15.49
C SER A 13 2.98 15.41 -16.89
N GLU A 14 4.00 16.08 -17.40
CA GLU A 14 4.62 15.78 -18.69
C GLU A 14 5.18 14.34 -18.69
N LEU A 15 5.88 13.92 -17.62
CA LEU A 15 6.39 12.55 -17.49
C LEU A 15 5.27 11.50 -17.50
N PHE A 16 4.18 11.75 -16.77
CA PHE A 16 3.06 10.80 -16.70
C PHE A 16 2.29 10.73 -18.01
N ALA A 17 2.06 11.86 -18.67
CA ALA A 17 1.41 11.92 -19.98
C ALA A 17 2.20 11.16 -21.05
N GLU A 18 3.52 11.37 -21.11
CA GLU A 18 4.39 10.69 -22.06
C GLU A 18 4.47 9.17 -21.78
N SER A 19 4.53 8.79 -20.49
CA SER A 19 4.48 7.37 -20.10
C SER A 19 3.16 6.72 -20.52
N ALA A 20 2.05 7.41 -20.31
CA ALA A 20 0.71 6.93 -20.70
C ALA A 20 0.59 6.75 -22.21
N ALA A 21 1.10 7.71 -22.99
CA ALA A 21 1.10 7.63 -24.47
C ALA A 21 1.87 6.39 -24.96
N ARG A 22 3.04 6.08 -24.37
CA ARG A 22 3.81 4.88 -24.72
C ARG A 22 3.10 3.57 -24.35
N MET A 23 2.34 3.59 -23.27
CA MET A 23 1.63 2.41 -22.77
C MET A 23 0.24 2.22 -23.39
N GLY A 24 -0.30 3.20 -24.08
CA GLY A 24 -1.67 3.16 -24.58
C GLY A 24 -2.72 3.23 -23.47
N THR A 25 -2.43 3.96 -22.37
CA THR A 25 -3.30 4.12 -21.22
C THR A 25 -3.56 5.62 -20.92
N THR A 26 -4.24 5.94 -19.82
CA THR A 26 -4.50 7.32 -19.44
C THR A 26 -3.42 7.88 -18.49
N PRO A 27 -3.12 9.19 -18.55
CA PRO A 27 -2.19 9.82 -17.59
C PRO A 27 -2.61 9.65 -16.14
N ALA A 28 -3.91 9.65 -15.84
CA ALA A 28 -4.44 9.43 -14.49
C ALA A 28 -4.06 8.04 -13.93
N VAL A 29 -4.09 6.99 -14.76
CA VAL A 29 -3.66 5.63 -14.39
C VAL A 29 -2.17 5.60 -14.06
N VAL A 30 -1.33 6.24 -14.87
CA VAL A 30 0.13 6.30 -14.64
C VAL A 30 0.45 7.12 -13.38
N GLU A 31 -0.23 8.24 -13.18
CA GLU A 31 -0.10 9.06 -11.97
C GLU A 31 -0.45 8.26 -10.73
N LYS A 32 -1.61 7.61 -10.73
CA LYS A 32 -2.06 6.78 -9.60
C LYS A 32 -1.09 5.64 -9.32
N ASP A 33 -0.63 4.92 -10.36
CA ASP A 33 0.37 3.86 -10.24
C ASP A 33 1.67 4.33 -9.62
N PHE A 34 2.13 5.54 -10.01
CA PHE A 34 3.30 6.16 -9.43
C PHE A 34 3.13 6.41 -7.92
N TRP A 35 1.98 7.00 -7.51
CA TRP A 35 1.74 7.31 -6.11
C TRP A 35 1.52 6.06 -5.26
N VAL A 36 0.83 5.04 -5.76
CA VAL A 36 0.74 3.71 -5.12
C VAL A 36 2.13 3.14 -4.87
N SER A 37 3.00 3.17 -5.88
CA SER A 37 4.37 2.64 -5.77
C SER A 37 5.25 3.49 -4.85
N TRP A 38 5.10 4.81 -4.88
CA TRP A 38 5.86 5.72 -4.02
C TRP A 38 5.46 5.56 -2.55
N VAL A 39 4.17 5.45 -2.25
CA VAL A 39 3.67 5.18 -0.90
C VAL A 39 4.19 3.84 -0.40
N LEU A 40 4.07 2.75 -1.17
CA LEU A 40 4.62 1.44 -0.81
C LEU A 40 6.13 1.53 -0.51
N ARG A 41 6.89 2.20 -1.37
CA ARG A 41 8.32 2.41 -1.14
C ARG A 41 8.61 3.11 0.19
N CYS A 42 7.87 4.17 0.50
CA CYS A 42 8.05 4.92 1.73
C CYS A 42 7.73 4.07 2.96
N LEU A 43 6.61 3.32 2.94
CA LEU A 43 6.21 2.44 4.03
C LEU A 43 7.25 1.34 4.31
N PHE A 44 7.76 0.68 3.26
CA PHE A 44 8.71 -0.43 3.42
C PHE A 44 10.18 -0.01 3.53
N ALA A 45 10.50 1.26 3.27
CA ALA A 45 11.81 1.83 3.59
C ALA A 45 11.96 2.22 5.07
N ASP A 46 10.86 2.46 5.77
CA ASP A 46 10.85 2.70 7.21
C ASP A 46 10.89 1.36 7.95
N ALA A 47 11.93 1.14 8.76
CA ALA A 47 12.16 -0.14 9.44
C ALA A 47 11.02 -0.53 10.40
N GLN A 48 10.37 0.45 11.04
CA GLN A 48 9.29 0.19 11.98
C GLN A 48 8.00 -0.18 11.24
N LEU A 49 7.62 0.56 10.20
CA LEU A 49 6.47 0.24 9.37
C LEU A 49 6.65 -1.10 8.66
N ALA A 50 7.84 -1.40 8.14
CA ALA A 50 8.16 -2.68 7.52
C ALA A 50 8.09 -3.87 8.49
N ASN A 51 8.24 -3.64 9.81
CA ASN A 51 8.04 -4.66 10.83
C ASN A 51 6.56 -4.84 11.20
N TRP A 52 5.76 -3.80 11.12
CA TRP A 52 4.34 -3.84 11.45
C TRP A 52 3.45 -4.32 10.30
N LEU A 53 3.90 -4.08 9.04
CA LEU A 53 3.07 -4.22 7.86
C LEU A 53 3.64 -5.25 6.89
N MET A 54 2.73 -5.91 6.16
CA MET A 54 3.07 -6.80 5.07
C MET A 54 2.11 -6.58 3.89
N PHE A 55 2.67 -6.45 2.70
CA PHE A 55 1.90 -6.22 1.49
C PHE A 55 1.17 -7.49 1.03
N LYS A 56 -0.08 -7.36 0.63
CA LYS A 56 -0.90 -8.46 0.11
C LYS A 56 -1.90 -7.99 -0.96
N GLY A 57 -2.86 -8.82 -1.26
CA GLY A 57 -4.05 -8.49 -2.05
C GLY A 57 -3.83 -8.38 -3.55
N GLY A 58 -4.82 -7.79 -4.21
CA GLY A 58 -4.84 -7.68 -5.68
C GLY A 58 -3.68 -6.87 -6.24
N THR A 59 -3.34 -5.76 -5.57
CA THR A 59 -2.22 -4.92 -5.96
C THR A 59 -0.88 -5.64 -5.83
N SER A 60 -0.72 -6.53 -4.83
CA SER A 60 0.49 -7.35 -4.73
C SER A 60 0.60 -8.36 -5.86
N LEU A 61 -0.51 -9.00 -6.24
CA LEU A 61 -0.53 -9.95 -7.37
C LEU A 61 -0.19 -9.28 -8.71
N SER A 62 -0.61 -8.02 -8.89
CA SER A 62 -0.28 -7.23 -10.07
C SER A 62 1.18 -6.74 -10.03
N LYS A 63 1.57 -5.98 -8.99
CA LYS A 63 2.85 -5.26 -8.97
C LYS A 63 4.05 -6.10 -8.55
N ALA A 64 3.88 -7.03 -7.62
CA ALA A 64 4.99 -7.84 -7.11
C ALA A 64 5.15 -9.17 -7.86
N TYR A 65 4.05 -9.70 -8.42
CA TYR A 65 4.05 -11.01 -9.07
C TYR A 65 3.77 -10.97 -10.58
N GLY A 66 3.20 -9.88 -11.10
CA GLY A 66 2.84 -9.78 -12.52
C GLY A 66 1.75 -10.77 -12.96
N LEU A 67 0.97 -11.32 -12.02
CA LEU A 67 -0.03 -12.36 -12.29
C LEU A 67 -1.38 -11.81 -12.74
N ILE A 68 -1.64 -10.54 -12.50
CA ILE A 68 -2.87 -9.85 -12.87
C ILE A 68 -2.49 -8.60 -13.67
N GLN A 69 -3.01 -8.50 -14.90
CA GLN A 69 -2.75 -7.38 -15.80
C GLN A 69 -3.79 -6.25 -15.66
N ARG A 70 -4.41 -6.12 -14.50
CA ARG A 70 -5.31 -5.01 -14.24
C ARG A 70 -4.65 -3.98 -13.35
N PHE A 71 -4.96 -2.72 -13.61
CA PHE A 71 -4.63 -1.64 -12.70
C PHE A 71 -5.34 -1.86 -11.35
N SER A 72 -4.63 -1.62 -10.26
CA SER A 72 -5.17 -1.69 -8.90
C SER A 72 -4.70 -0.47 -8.13
N GLU A 73 -5.62 0.16 -7.40
CA GLU A 73 -5.44 1.48 -6.81
C GLU A 73 -5.34 1.48 -5.28
N ASP A 74 -5.72 0.37 -4.64
CA ASP A 74 -5.67 0.19 -3.20
C ASP A 74 -4.45 -0.63 -2.78
N ILE A 75 -3.95 -0.39 -1.59
CA ILE A 75 -2.85 -1.14 -0.98
C ILE A 75 -3.40 -1.94 0.18
N ASP A 76 -3.58 -3.24 -0.01
CA ASP A 76 -3.93 -4.16 1.06
C ASP A 76 -2.70 -4.47 1.94
N LEU A 77 -2.82 -4.30 3.24
CA LEU A 77 -1.76 -4.54 4.21
C LEU A 77 -2.22 -5.47 5.34
N VAL A 78 -1.40 -6.43 5.68
CA VAL A 78 -1.55 -7.19 6.92
C VAL A 78 -0.83 -6.43 8.02
N LEU A 79 -1.54 -6.14 9.10
CA LEU A 79 -0.94 -5.68 10.35
C LEU A 79 -0.47 -6.90 11.15
N ASP A 80 0.76 -6.90 11.62
CA ASP A 80 1.23 -7.96 12.52
C ASP A 80 0.39 -7.92 13.82
N TRP A 81 -0.40 -8.95 14.04
CA TRP A 81 -1.26 -9.06 15.21
C TRP A 81 -0.48 -8.94 16.54
N ARG A 82 0.83 -9.24 16.54
CA ARG A 82 1.69 -9.12 17.72
C ARG A 82 1.88 -7.67 18.18
N THR A 83 1.60 -6.69 17.31
CA THR A 83 1.62 -5.27 17.69
C THR A 83 0.41 -4.87 18.53
N VAL A 84 -0.68 -5.64 18.45
CA VAL A 84 -1.98 -5.31 19.06
C VAL A 84 -2.48 -6.40 20.01
N SER A 85 -1.82 -7.56 20.10
CA SER A 85 -2.23 -8.66 20.99
C SER A 85 -1.04 -9.49 21.45
N ASN A 86 -1.10 -9.94 22.70
CA ASN A 86 -0.17 -10.94 23.25
C ASN A 86 -0.69 -12.37 23.08
N ALA A 87 -1.93 -12.56 22.65
CA ALA A 87 -2.55 -13.87 22.49
C ALA A 87 -2.45 -14.31 21.03
N ASP A 88 -1.85 -15.48 20.77
CA ASP A 88 -1.72 -16.05 19.43
C ASP A 88 -3.09 -16.41 18.85
N PRO A 89 -3.57 -15.77 17.78
CA PRO A 89 -4.85 -16.06 17.16
C PRO A 89 -4.94 -17.47 16.54
N LEU A 90 -3.80 -18.14 16.32
CA LEU A 90 -3.73 -19.49 15.75
C LEU A 90 -3.72 -20.60 16.81
N ALA A 91 -3.57 -20.27 18.09
CA ALA A 91 -3.62 -21.26 19.17
C ALA A 91 -5.02 -21.90 19.28
N LYS A 92 -5.04 -23.22 19.55
CA LYS A 92 -6.31 -23.96 19.70
C LYS A 92 -7.14 -23.44 20.86
N ARG A 93 -8.41 -23.14 20.61
CA ARG A 93 -9.40 -22.68 21.60
C ARG A 93 -10.82 -23.00 21.13
N SER A 94 -11.81 -22.81 22.00
CA SER A 94 -13.22 -22.93 21.61
C SER A 94 -13.62 -21.81 20.63
N GLN A 95 -14.66 -22.05 19.82
CA GLN A 95 -15.15 -21.05 18.86
C GLN A 95 -15.54 -19.72 19.54
N THR A 96 -16.18 -19.80 20.71
CA THR A 96 -16.57 -18.60 21.47
C THR A 96 -15.35 -17.80 21.92
N GLN A 97 -14.31 -18.47 22.42
CA GLN A 97 -13.04 -17.83 22.80
C GLN A 97 -12.33 -17.24 21.58
N GLN A 98 -12.36 -17.93 20.43
CA GLN A 98 -11.77 -17.43 19.19
C GLN A 98 -12.50 -16.16 18.70
N ASN A 99 -13.82 -16.17 18.68
CA ASN A 99 -14.61 -15.01 18.26
C ASN A 99 -14.35 -13.80 19.17
N LYS A 100 -14.26 -14.01 20.48
CA LYS A 100 -13.93 -12.96 21.44
C LYS A 100 -12.53 -12.40 21.17
N LEU A 101 -11.52 -13.26 21.04
CA LEU A 101 -10.15 -12.82 20.76
C LEU A 101 -10.07 -12.05 19.43
N ASN A 102 -10.73 -12.52 18.39
CA ASN A 102 -10.74 -11.80 17.10
C ASN A 102 -11.36 -10.40 17.26
N ALA A 103 -12.47 -10.27 17.98
CA ALA A 103 -13.09 -8.97 18.25
C ALA A 103 -12.17 -8.05 19.07
N ASP A 104 -11.46 -8.60 20.06
CA ASP A 104 -10.49 -7.84 20.86
C ASP A 104 -9.31 -7.35 19.98
N ILE A 105 -8.76 -8.23 19.11
CA ILE A 105 -7.69 -7.90 18.17
C ILE A 105 -8.14 -6.80 17.18
N GLU A 106 -9.34 -6.92 16.63
CA GLU A 106 -9.90 -5.90 15.71
C GLU A 106 -10.05 -4.54 16.40
N ALA A 107 -10.58 -4.52 17.63
CA ALA A 107 -10.74 -3.28 18.37
C ALA A 107 -9.40 -2.60 18.71
N GLU A 108 -8.37 -3.38 19.07
CA GLU A 108 -7.02 -2.85 19.30
C GLU A 108 -6.37 -2.40 17.99
N ALA A 109 -6.57 -3.12 16.87
CA ALA A 109 -6.07 -2.72 15.56
C ALA A 109 -6.61 -1.36 15.14
N VAL A 110 -7.91 -1.10 15.30
CA VAL A 110 -8.52 0.20 15.01
C VAL A 110 -7.86 1.33 15.83
N ARG A 111 -7.61 1.12 17.13
CA ARG A 111 -6.92 2.09 17.97
C ARG A 111 -5.49 2.34 17.52
N PHE A 112 -4.76 1.25 17.21
CA PHE A 112 -3.38 1.31 16.72
C PHE A 112 -3.29 2.03 15.37
N ILE A 113 -4.22 1.75 14.43
CA ILE A 113 -4.27 2.39 13.10
C ILE A 113 -4.46 3.90 13.24
N ALA A 114 -5.43 4.34 14.06
CA ALA A 114 -5.74 5.76 14.24
C ALA A 114 -4.65 6.52 15.06
N GLY A 115 -3.93 5.82 15.92
CA GLY A 115 -2.90 6.39 16.79
C GLY A 115 -1.49 6.23 16.24
N GLU A 116 -0.84 5.14 16.62
CA GLU A 116 0.59 4.92 16.39
C GLU A 116 0.93 4.75 14.90
N LEU A 117 0.13 3.97 14.17
CA LEU A 117 0.41 3.70 12.76
C LEU A 117 0.27 4.98 11.92
N LEU A 118 -0.85 5.69 12.04
CA LEU A 118 -1.06 6.96 11.34
C LEU A 118 -0.01 8.01 11.75
N GLY A 119 0.31 8.05 13.06
CA GLY A 119 1.35 8.93 13.60
C GLY A 119 2.73 8.66 13.02
N ARG A 120 3.04 7.40 12.64
CA ARG A 120 4.29 7.03 11.98
C ARG A 120 4.24 7.23 10.47
N ILE A 121 3.11 6.99 9.80
CA ILE A 121 2.95 7.15 8.35
C ILE A 121 3.10 8.63 7.95
N ARG A 122 2.48 9.56 8.68
CA ARG A 122 2.51 10.99 8.36
C ARG A 122 3.91 11.56 8.16
N PRO A 123 4.87 11.44 9.08
CA PRO A 123 6.22 11.95 8.87
C PRO A 123 6.99 11.22 7.77
N VAL A 124 6.73 9.93 7.54
CA VAL A 124 7.38 9.13 6.50
C VAL A 124 6.96 9.58 5.09
N LEU A 125 5.69 9.95 4.90
CA LEU A 125 5.19 10.50 3.63
C LEU A 125 5.44 12.02 3.52
N GLY A 126 5.73 12.68 4.65
CA GLY A 126 6.06 14.10 4.71
C GLY A 126 4.92 15.01 4.25
N GLU A 127 5.29 16.22 3.80
CA GLU A 127 4.34 17.24 3.36
C GLU A 127 3.72 16.99 1.96
N LEU A 128 4.20 15.97 1.25
CA LEU A 128 3.70 15.65 -0.08
C LEU A 128 2.29 15.06 -0.08
N CYS A 129 1.90 14.41 1.02
CA CYS A 129 0.61 13.72 1.12
C CYS A 129 -0.10 14.08 2.43
N VAL A 130 -1.44 14.10 2.36
CA VAL A 130 -2.30 14.23 3.54
C VAL A 130 -2.85 12.85 3.89
N CYS A 131 -2.64 12.42 5.16
CA CYS A 131 -3.04 11.10 5.63
C CYS A 131 -4.12 11.22 6.70
N GLU A 132 -5.25 10.54 6.49
CA GLU A 132 -6.42 10.54 7.39
C GLU A 132 -7.04 9.15 7.45
N VAL A 133 -7.57 8.75 8.62
CA VAL A 133 -8.40 7.55 8.71
C VAL A 133 -9.72 7.80 7.99
N GLU A 134 -10.20 6.82 7.23
CA GLU A 134 -11.49 6.89 6.54
C GLU A 134 -12.65 6.98 7.56
N VAL A 135 -13.59 7.86 7.29
CA VAL A 135 -14.71 8.12 8.22
C VAL A 135 -15.62 6.90 8.41
N ASN A 136 -15.83 6.15 7.34
CA ASN A 136 -16.75 5.00 7.31
C ASN A 136 -16.06 3.66 7.51
N ASP A 137 -14.73 3.62 7.55
CA ASP A 137 -13.94 2.41 7.72
C ASP A 137 -12.66 2.69 8.50
N ALA A 138 -12.67 2.36 9.78
CA ALA A 138 -11.55 2.61 10.68
C ALA A 138 -10.29 1.75 10.38
N HIS A 139 -10.39 0.79 9.47
CA HIS A 139 -9.27 -0.02 8.97
C HIS A 139 -8.59 0.60 7.75
N VAL A 140 -9.08 1.74 7.26
CA VAL A 140 -8.56 2.40 6.06
C VAL A 140 -7.90 3.73 6.41
N ILE A 141 -6.67 3.93 5.90
CA ILE A 141 -6.00 5.23 5.87
C ILE A 141 -6.00 5.72 4.42
N ASN A 142 -6.61 6.87 4.17
CA ASN A 142 -6.55 7.56 2.89
C ASN A 142 -5.30 8.43 2.83
N VAL A 143 -4.50 8.26 1.78
CA VAL A 143 -3.30 9.04 1.49
C VAL A 143 -3.58 9.89 0.26
N ARG A 144 -3.97 11.15 0.45
CA ARG A 144 -4.19 12.11 -0.63
C ARG A 144 -2.87 12.67 -1.15
N TYR A 145 -2.64 12.54 -2.43
CA TYR A 145 -1.45 13.03 -3.12
C TYR A 145 -1.76 14.23 -4.01
N PRO A 146 -0.75 15.03 -4.43
CA PRO A 146 -0.94 16.20 -5.30
C PRO A 146 -1.21 15.75 -6.75
N ALA A 147 -2.46 15.39 -7.04
CA ALA A 147 -2.90 14.93 -8.35
C ALA A 147 -2.90 16.06 -9.38
N ALA A 148 -2.45 15.74 -10.60
CA ALA A 148 -2.44 16.63 -11.75
C ALA A 148 -3.49 16.24 -12.80
N PHE A 149 -3.96 14.99 -12.78
CA PHE A 149 -4.93 14.47 -13.75
C PHE A 149 -6.25 14.10 -13.04
N PRO A 150 -7.26 15.00 -13.06
CA PRO A 150 -8.58 14.65 -12.54
C PRO A 150 -9.20 13.54 -13.41
N ASP A 151 -9.80 12.55 -12.76
CA ASP A 151 -10.47 11.44 -13.40
C ASP A 151 -11.85 11.22 -12.74
N ALA A 152 -12.83 10.78 -13.53
CA ALA A 152 -14.18 10.56 -13.01
C ALA A 152 -14.29 9.29 -12.14
N TYR A 153 -13.36 8.35 -12.30
CA TYR A 153 -13.39 7.04 -11.64
C TYR A 153 -12.27 6.85 -10.62
N LEU A 154 -11.10 7.47 -10.86
CA LEU A 154 -9.93 7.35 -9.99
C LEU A 154 -9.91 8.46 -8.94
N ARG A 155 -10.02 8.09 -7.67
CA ARG A 155 -9.86 9.06 -6.58
C ARG A 155 -8.40 9.52 -6.48
N PRO A 156 -8.13 10.82 -6.17
CA PRO A 156 -6.78 11.35 -6.01
C PRO A 156 -6.16 10.98 -4.64
N GLU A 157 -6.36 9.75 -4.22
CA GLU A 157 -5.88 9.21 -2.95
C GLU A 157 -5.51 7.74 -3.10
N VAL A 158 -4.52 7.28 -2.35
CA VAL A 158 -4.19 5.86 -2.20
C VAL A 158 -4.84 5.38 -0.91
N ARG A 159 -5.64 4.31 -1.00
CA ARG A 159 -6.26 3.68 0.16
C ARG A 159 -5.32 2.61 0.71
N LEU A 160 -5.01 2.70 2.00
CA LEU A 160 -4.31 1.65 2.74
C LEU A 160 -5.35 0.85 3.52
N GLU A 161 -5.67 -0.34 3.06
CA GLU A 161 -6.60 -1.26 3.72
C GLU A 161 -5.83 -2.20 4.64
N ILE A 162 -6.03 -2.06 5.95
CA ILE A 162 -5.17 -2.66 6.98
C ILE A 162 -5.96 -3.64 7.84
N GLY A 163 -5.58 -4.92 7.82
CA GLY A 163 -6.26 -5.95 8.60
C GLY A 163 -5.30 -6.78 9.46
N PRO A 164 -5.62 -7.04 10.74
CA PRO A 164 -4.77 -7.80 11.66
C PRO A 164 -4.95 -9.32 11.59
N LEU A 165 -6.07 -9.80 11.05
CA LEU A 165 -6.44 -11.22 11.09
C LEU A 165 -6.10 -12.00 9.82
N ALA A 166 -5.38 -11.40 8.88
CA ALA A 166 -4.88 -12.12 7.72
C ALA A 166 -3.59 -12.91 8.04
N ALA A 167 -3.31 -13.93 7.25
CA ALA A 167 -2.11 -14.74 7.45
C ALA A 167 -0.84 -13.93 7.25
N TRP A 168 0.07 -14.00 8.24
CA TRP A 168 1.41 -13.41 8.19
C TRP A 168 2.42 -14.28 7.43
N LEU A 169 2.18 -15.57 7.27
CA LEU A 169 3.06 -16.54 6.63
C LEU A 169 2.29 -17.39 5.61
N PRO A 170 2.94 -17.85 4.53
CA PRO A 170 4.32 -17.55 4.13
C PRO A 170 4.45 -16.21 3.42
N HIS A 171 5.59 -15.57 3.55
CA HIS A 171 5.93 -14.32 2.86
C HIS A 171 7.30 -14.40 2.18
N GLU A 172 7.61 -13.43 1.31
CA GLU A 172 8.91 -13.28 0.65
C GLU A 172 9.20 -11.82 0.33
N LEU A 173 10.42 -11.52 -0.09
CA LEU A 173 10.79 -10.21 -0.63
C LEU A 173 10.59 -10.20 -2.14
N ARG A 174 9.95 -9.16 -2.66
CA ARG A 174 9.75 -8.93 -4.09
C ARG A 174 10.13 -7.50 -4.47
N ARG A 175 10.56 -7.33 -5.71
CA ARG A 175 10.81 -6.01 -6.28
C ARG A 175 9.57 -5.47 -6.93
N VAL A 176 9.32 -4.18 -6.70
CA VAL A 176 8.20 -3.42 -7.26
C VAL A 176 8.73 -2.18 -7.95
N SER A 177 8.18 -1.85 -9.11
CA SER A 177 8.42 -0.60 -9.84
C SER A 177 7.12 0.12 -10.14
N CYS A 178 7.19 1.36 -10.65
CA CYS A 178 6.06 2.07 -11.22
C CYS A 178 6.15 2.10 -12.75
N TYR A 179 5.03 2.26 -13.42
CA TYR A 179 4.94 2.33 -14.87
C TYR A 179 5.86 3.40 -15.46
N ALA A 180 5.89 4.59 -14.87
CA ALA A 180 6.78 5.65 -15.34
C ALA A 180 8.28 5.28 -15.26
N ALA A 181 8.70 4.48 -14.26
CA ALA A 181 10.08 4.02 -14.15
C ALA A 181 10.43 2.95 -15.19
N GLU A 182 9.46 2.17 -15.63
CA GLU A 182 9.61 1.18 -16.71
C GLU A 182 9.77 1.87 -18.07
N GLN A 183 8.98 2.94 -18.31
CA GLN A 183 9.02 3.70 -19.58
C GLN A 183 10.22 4.65 -19.66
N PHE A 184 10.61 5.27 -18.57
CA PHE A 184 11.67 6.27 -18.51
C PHE A 184 12.70 5.97 -17.41
N PRO A 185 13.41 4.83 -17.50
CA PRO A 185 14.32 4.39 -16.45
C PRO A 185 15.41 5.39 -16.08
N ALA A 186 15.88 6.21 -17.03
CA ALA A 186 16.93 7.21 -16.80
C ALA A 186 16.47 8.38 -15.90
N VAL A 187 15.16 8.60 -15.76
CA VAL A 187 14.61 9.66 -14.89
C VAL A 187 14.67 9.26 -13.42
N PHE A 188 14.78 7.96 -13.13
CA PHE A 188 14.74 7.42 -11.78
C PHE A 188 16.14 7.00 -11.30
N THR A 189 16.60 7.57 -10.21
CA THR A 189 17.84 7.15 -9.55
C THR A 189 17.77 5.70 -9.08
N GLN A 190 16.58 5.29 -8.60
CA GLN A 190 16.25 3.92 -8.22
C GLN A 190 14.93 3.57 -8.88
N ARG A 191 14.94 2.55 -9.75
CA ARG A 191 13.78 2.15 -10.56
C ARG A 191 12.81 1.28 -9.81
N ASP A 192 13.33 0.41 -8.97
CA ASP A 192 12.59 -0.57 -8.17
C ASP A 192 12.99 -0.48 -6.70
N PHE A 193 12.20 -1.10 -5.84
CA PHE A 193 12.44 -1.23 -4.41
C PHE A 193 11.90 -2.57 -3.92
N GLU A 194 12.41 -3.05 -2.80
CA GLU A 194 11.95 -4.30 -2.20
C GLU A 194 10.80 -4.08 -1.24
N VAL A 195 9.82 -4.98 -1.29
CA VAL A 195 8.70 -5.04 -0.34
C VAL A 195 8.58 -6.46 0.21
N ARG A 196 8.21 -6.56 1.47
CA ARG A 196 7.79 -7.83 2.07
C ARG A 196 6.33 -8.08 1.68
N VAL A 197 6.06 -9.22 1.05
CA VAL A 197 4.76 -9.53 0.48
C VAL A 197 4.33 -10.95 0.83
N ILE A 198 3.05 -11.15 1.08
CA ILE A 198 2.44 -12.49 1.22
C ILE A 198 2.58 -13.23 -0.10
N ARG A 199 2.98 -14.50 -0.05
CA ARG A 199 3.13 -15.32 -1.27
C ARG A 199 1.83 -15.40 -2.06
N ALA A 200 1.97 -15.41 -3.39
CA ALA A 200 0.84 -15.35 -4.32
C ALA A 200 -0.20 -16.45 -4.06
N GLU A 201 0.25 -17.67 -3.82
CA GLU A 201 -0.62 -18.81 -3.55
C GLU A 201 -1.52 -18.54 -2.34
N ARG A 202 -0.97 -17.96 -1.28
CA ARG A 202 -1.74 -17.63 -0.08
C ARG A 202 -2.76 -16.52 -0.36
N THR A 203 -2.36 -15.49 -1.09
CA THR A 203 -3.27 -14.41 -1.49
C THR A 203 -4.46 -14.91 -2.32
N PHE A 204 -4.25 -15.92 -3.17
CA PHE A 204 -5.35 -16.55 -3.93
C PHE A 204 -6.32 -17.33 -3.05
N TRP A 205 -5.83 -18.03 -2.01
CA TRP A 205 -6.69 -18.81 -1.11
C TRP A 205 -7.52 -17.94 -0.15
N GLU A 206 -7.15 -16.68 0.05
CA GLU A 206 -7.86 -15.73 0.93
C GLU A 206 -8.92 -14.88 0.19
N LYS A 207 -9.05 -15.04 -1.12
CA LYS A 207 -10.10 -14.42 -1.95
C LYS A 207 -11.28 -15.35 -2.13
#